data_a7a0b5740976ff726ab25d57a34825de
#
_entry.id   a7a0b5740976ff726ab25d57a34825de
#
_cell.length_a   1.000
_cell.length_b   1.000
_cell.length_c   1.000
_cell.angle_alpha   90.00
_cell.angle_beta   90.00
_cell.angle_gamma   90.00
#
_symmetry.space_group_name_H-M   'P 1'
#
loop_
_entity.id
_entity.type
_entity.pdbx_description
1 polymer ?
#
loop_
_entity_poly.entity_id
_entity_poly.type
_entity_poly.pdbx_seq_one_letter_code
_entity_poly.pdbx_strand_id
1 'polypeptide(L)'
;MTRKISPFNSNHIFVDTNVLVGSYSGDARFQKDSDCLHYLYSLTGKRLYISTLSVAQLISVYQKRKTNDEIRAIVRELQHRFTIINFTVKDIDAALDQTGADIEDNVQFVLARKQKCRVIITNNYKDYRLLLGAQIIKPSKVRTIAR
;
A
#
# COMPACT_ATOMS: atom_id res chain seq x y z
N MET A 1 30.03 -18.91 9.28
CA MET A 1 29.30 -17.62 9.31
C MET A 1 27.87 -17.84 8.81
N THR A 2 26.91 -17.67 9.68
CA THR A 2 25.50 -17.69 9.31
C THR A 2 25.14 -16.35 8.69
N ARG A 3 24.77 -16.35 7.42
CA ARG A 3 24.19 -15.17 6.76
C ARG A 3 22.87 -14.83 7.46
N LYS A 4 22.77 -13.63 8.02
CA LYS A 4 21.48 -13.11 8.47
C LYS A 4 20.59 -12.89 7.23
N ILE A 5 19.51 -13.64 7.10
CA ILE A 5 18.50 -13.41 6.07
C ILE A 5 17.72 -12.17 6.49
N SER A 6 17.69 -11.15 5.62
CA SER A 6 16.85 -9.98 5.84
C SER A 6 15.39 -10.42 5.96
N PRO A 7 14.63 -9.90 6.98
CA PRO A 7 13.19 -10.17 7.09
C PRO A 7 12.38 -9.50 5.98
N PHE A 8 13.02 -8.73 5.10
CA PHE A 8 12.36 -7.97 4.03
C PHE A 8 12.85 -8.39 2.66
N ASN A 9 11.92 -8.40 1.69
CA ASN A 9 12.23 -8.61 0.29
C ASN A 9 12.17 -7.27 -0.44
N SER A 10 13.28 -6.85 -1.03
CA SER A 10 13.38 -5.57 -1.74
C SER A 10 12.49 -5.48 -2.99
N ASN A 11 12.01 -6.63 -3.49
CA ASN A 11 11.11 -6.70 -4.65
C ASN A 11 9.62 -6.67 -4.25
N HIS A 12 9.32 -6.68 -2.96
CA HIS A 12 7.95 -6.60 -2.45
C HIS A 12 7.62 -5.17 -2.02
N ILE A 13 6.59 -4.60 -2.64
CA ILE A 13 6.16 -3.22 -2.43
C ILE A 13 4.71 -3.22 -1.99
N PHE A 14 4.42 -2.56 -0.88
CA PHE A 14 3.08 -2.35 -0.36
C PHE A 14 2.62 -0.91 -0.66
N VAL A 15 1.38 -0.76 -1.10
CA VAL A 15 0.78 0.54 -1.39
C VAL A 15 -0.38 0.80 -0.43
N ASP A 16 -0.32 1.93 0.26
CA ASP A 16 -1.34 2.34 1.22
C ASP A 16 -2.60 2.84 0.51
N THR A 17 -3.73 2.74 1.21
CA THR A 17 -5.06 3.09 0.69
C THR A 17 -5.15 4.50 0.13
N ASN A 18 -4.54 5.49 0.80
CA ASN A 18 -4.63 6.88 0.36
C ASN A 18 -4.04 7.10 -1.04
N VAL A 19 -3.00 6.35 -1.41
CA VAL A 19 -2.42 6.41 -2.76
C VAL A 19 -3.37 5.82 -3.80
N LEU A 20 -4.02 4.70 -3.46
CA LEU A 20 -5.02 4.08 -4.33
C LEU A 20 -6.21 5.01 -4.56
N VAL A 21 -6.75 5.57 -3.49
CA VAL A 21 -7.89 6.50 -3.56
C VAL A 21 -7.52 7.72 -4.40
N GLY A 22 -6.36 8.32 -4.15
CA GLY A 22 -5.89 9.47 -4.92
C GLY A 22 -5.74 9.17 -6.41
N SER A 23 -5.24 7.97 -6.74
CA SER A 23 -4.95 7.60 -8.13
C SER A 23 -6.20 7.49 -9.02
N TYR A 24 -7.35 7.18 -8.44
CA TYR A 24 -8.61 7.04 -9.17
C TYR A 24 -9.54 8.25 -9.02
N SER A 25 -9.11 9.29 -8.31
CA SER A 25 -9.96 10.45 -8.01
C SER A 25 -10.30 11.31 -9.24
N GLY A 26 -9.43 11.31 -10.25
CA GLY A 26 -9.54 12.22 -11.40
C GLY A 26 -9.21 13.68 -11.05
N ASP A 27 -8.82 13.95 -9.82
CA ASP A 27 -8.49 15.29 -9.34
C ASP A 27 -7.00 15.58 -9.58
N ALA A 28 -6.70 16.72 -10.21
CA ALA A 28 -5.32 17.13 -10.52
C ALA A 28 -4.43 17.23 -9.28
N ARG A 29 -5.00 17.53 -8.11
CA ARG A 29 -4.26 17.58 -6.84
C ARG A 29 -3.62 16.24 -6.48
N PHE A 30 -4.17 15.14 -6.97
CA PHE A 30 -3.71 13.77 -6.70
C PHE A 30 -3.03 13.11 -7.89
N GLN A 31 -2.61 13.90 -8.88
CA GLN A 31 -1.93 13.37 -10.08
C GLN A 31 -0.67 12.56 -9.71
N LYS A 32 0.03 12.95 -8.67
CA LYS A 32 1.20 12.24 -8.16
C LYS A 32 0.91 10.79 -7.77
N ASP A 33 -0.31 10.52 -7.27
CA ASP A 33 -0.73 9.17 -6.88
C ASP A 33 -0.95 8.31 -8.12
N SER A 34 -1.62 8.84 -9.14
CA SER A 34 -1.81 8.16 -10.42
C SER A 34 -0.47 7.89 -11.12
N ASP A 35 0.41 8.88 -11.19
CA ASP A 35 1.74 8.75 -11.78
C ASP A 35 2.57 7.69 -11.04
N CYS A 36 2.44 7.64 -9.72
CA CYS A 36 3.08 6.63 -8.89
C CYS A 36 2.66 5.21 -9.29
N LEU A 37 1.36 4.94 -9.39
CA LEU A 37 0.87 3.62 -9.79
C LEU A 37 1.32 3.25 -11.20
N HIS A 38 1.27 4.18 -12.15
CA HIS A 38 1.75 3.93 -13.52
C HIS A 38 3.24 3.54 -13.52
N TYR A 39 4.05 4.22 -12.73
CA TYR A 39 5.46 3.86 -12.58
C TYR A 39 5.64 2.46 -11.99
N LEU A 40 4.91 2.14 -10.92
CA LEU A 40 4.97 0.81 -10.29
C LEU A 40 4.59 -0.29 -11.28
N TYR A 41 3.55 -0.06 -12.09
CA TYR A 41 3.10 -1.03 -13.09
C TYR A 41 4.12 -1.26 -14.20
N SER A 42 5.03 -0.30 -14.43
CA SER A 42 6.10 -0.43 -15.42
C SER A 42 7.31 -1.23 -14.91
N LEU A 43 7.37 -1.51 -13.61
CA LEU A 43 8.51 -2.23 -13.01
C LEU A 43 8.42 -3.72 -13.30
N THR A 44 9.55 -4.32 -13.67
CA THR A 44 9.67 -5.76 -13.82
C THR A 44 10.34 -6.38 -12.60
N GLY A 45 9.95 -7.62 -12.25
CA GLY A 45 10.51 -8.34 -11.11
C GLY A 45 10.07 -7.82 -9.75
N LYS A 46 9.14 -6.88 -9.71
CA LYS A 46 8.54 -6.38 -8.46
C LYS A 46 7.17 -7.01 -8.24
N ARG A 47 6.84 -7.24 -6.98
CA ARG A 47 5.55 -7.76 -6.58
C ARG A 47 4.83 -6.68 -5.75
N LEU A 48 3.63 -6.31 -6.19
CA LEU A 48 2.86 -5.23 -5.60
C LEU A 48 1.76 -5.80 -4.69
N TYR A 49 1.64 -5.24 -3.50
CA TYR A 49 0.68 -5.69 -2.49
C TYR A 49 -0.21 -4.55 -2.02
N ILE A 50 -1.48 -4.88 -1.82
CA ILE A 50 -2.44 -4.07 -1.06
C ILE A 50 -3.20 -5.00 -0.12
N SER A 51 -3.99 -4.45 0.79
CA SER A 51 -4.78 -5.25 1.72
C SER A 51 -6.26 -5.30 1.35
N THR A 52 -6.97 -6.30 1.86
CA THR A 52 -8.44 -6.32 1.80
C THR A 52 -9.05 -5.13 2.51
N LEU A 53 -8.40 -4.62 3.56
CA LEU A 53 -8.79 -3.39 4.23
C LEU A 53 -8.77 -2.20 3.26
N SER A 54 -7.72 -2.07 2.46
CA SER A 54 -7.61 -1.01 1.45
C SER A 54 -8.72 -1.08 0.41
N VAL A 55 -9.08 -2.27 -0.04
CA VAL A 55 -10.18 -2.46 -1.00
C VAL A 55 -11.51 -2.00 -0.39
N ALA A 56 -11.80 -2.41 0.86
CA ALA A 56 -13.01 -2.01 1.56
C ALA A 56 -13.08 -0.48 1.75
N GLN A 57 -11.99 0.14 2.14
CA GLN A 57 -11.90 1.58 2.32
C GLN A 57 -12.11 2.34 1.01
N LEU A 58 -11.49 1.88 -0.07
CA LEU A 58 -11.67 2.47 -1.39
C LEU A 58 -13.12 2.40 -1.86
N ILE A 59 -13.77 1.25 -1.71
CA ILE A 59 -15.18 1.08 -2.03
C ILE A 59 -16.02 2.07 -1.22
N SER A 60 -15.77 2.18 0.09
CA SER A 60 -16.48 3.08 0.97
C SER A 60 -16.40 4.54 0.52
N VAL A 61 -15.20 5.00 0.15
CA VAL A 61 -14.97 6.36 -0.33
C VAL A 61 -15.71 6.62 -1.65
N TYR A 62 -15.62 5.68 -2.59
CA TYR A 62 -16.15 5.90 -3.94
C TYR A 62 -17.65 5.60 -4.09
N GLN A 63 -18.30 4.94 -3.15
CA GLN A 63 -19.76 4.73 -3.17
C GLN A 63 -20.53 6.04 -3.28
N LYS A 64 -19.99 7.14 -2.78
CA LYS A 64 -20.61 8.46 -2.80
C LYS A 64 -20.29 9.28 -4.06
N ARG A 65 -19.38 8.82 -4.90
CA ARG A 65 -18.81 9.63 -6.01
C ARG A 65 -18.87 8.95 -7.36
N LYS A 66 -18.92 7.63 -7.38
CA LYS A 66 -18.83 6.82 -8.60
C LYS A 66 -19.97 5.83 -8.67
N THR A 67 -20.29 5.38 -9.88
CA THR A 67 -21.26 4.31 -10.07
C THR A 67 -20.70 2.97 -9.61
N ASN A 68 -21.60 2.02 -9.34
CA ASN A 68 -21.19 0.66 -8.98
C ASN A 68 -20.33 0.02 -10.10
N ASP A 69 -20.64 0.27 -11.35
CA ASP A 69 -19.86 -0.28 -12.48
C ASP A 69 -18.46 0.31 -12.53
N GLU A 70 -18.30 1.60 -12.25
CA GLU A 70 -16.98 2.22 -12.15
C GLU A 70 -16.16 1.62 -11.00
N ILE A 71 -16.79 1.41 -9.83
CA ILE A 71 -16.14 0.79 -8.67
C ILE A 71 -15.73 -0.65 -8.98
N ARG A 72 -16.60 -1.43 -9.63
CA ARG A 72 -16.26 -2.80 -10.05
C ARG A 72 -15.03 -2.82 -10.96
N ALA A 73 -14.99 -1.90 -11.92
CA ALA A 73 -13.85 -1.81 -12.84
C ALA A 73 -12.54 -1.50 -12.10
N ILE A 74 -12.58 -0.57 -11.14
CA ILE A 74 -11.42 -0.23 -10.31
C ILE A 74 -10.95 -1.44 -9.50
N VAL A 75 -11.86 -2.12 -8.80
CA VAL A 75 -11.50 -3.27 -7.98
C VAL A 75 -10.91 -4.41 -8.83
N ARG A 76 -11.47 -4.66 -10.00
CA ARG A 76 -10.93 -5.67 -10.92
C ARG A 76 -9.53 -5.33 -11.40
N GLU A 77 -9.27 -4.06 -11.68
CA GLU A 77 -7.91 -3.62 -12.03
C GLU A 77 -6.95 -3.84 -10.87
N LEU A 78 -7.34 -3.51 -9.65
CA LEU A 78 -6.53 -3.75 -8.46
C LEU A 78 -6.23 -5.25 -8.28
N GLN A 79 -7.23 -6.12 -8.48
CA GLN A 79 -7.03 -7.56 -8.44
C GLN A 79 -6.05 -8.07 -9.50
N HIS A 80 -6.01 -7.41 -10.64
CA HIS A 80 -5.10 -7.75 -11.72
C HIS A 80 -3.66 -7.27 -11.44
N ARG A 81 -3.50 -6.11 -10.83
CA ARG A 81 -2.20 -5.46 -10.62
C ARG A 81 -1.52 -5.83 -9.31
N PHE A 82 -2.29 -6.17 -8.29
CA PHE A 82 -1.79 -6.38 -6.93
C PHE A 82 -2.10 -7.78 -6.43
N THR A 83 -1.23 -8.27 -5.55
CA THR A 83 -1.58 -9.37 -4.65
C THR A 83 -2.30 -8.76 -3.44
N ILE A 84 -3.51 -9.21 -3.17
CA ILE A 84 -4.34 -8.66 -2.09
C ILE A 84 -4.18 -9.53 -0.85
N ILE A 85 -3.70 -8.90 0.24
CA ILE A 85 -3.40 -9.57 1.50
C ILE A 85 -4.64 -9.57 2.38
N ASN A 86 -5.01 -10.73 2.92
CA ASN A 86 -6.11 -10.85 3.86
C ASN A 86 -5.81 -10.17 5.20
N PHE A 87 -6.75 -9.34 5.63
CA PHE A 87 -6.78 -8.70 6.94
C PHE A 87 -7.48 -9.63 7.94
N THR A 88 -6.78 -10.05 9.00
CA THR A 88 -7.29 -11.03 9.97
C THR A 88 -7.31 -10.46 11.39
N VAL A 89 -8.00 -11.17 12.31
CA VAL A 89 -8.02 -10.82 13.73
C VAL A 89 -6.63 -10.77 14.33
N LYS A 90 -5.74 -11.69 13.94
CA LYS A 90 -4.35 -11.68 14.40
C LYS A 90 -3.59 -10.42 13.98
N ASP A 91 -3.91 -9.89 12.83
CA ASP A 91 -3.31 -8.65 12.32
C ASP A 91 -3.77 -7.45 13.16
N ILE A 92 -5.02 -7.43 13.63
CA ILE A 92 -5.52 -6.42 14.56
C ILE A 92 -4.73 -6.48 15.86
N ASP A 93 -4.60 -7.66 16.47
CA ASP A 93 -3.88 -7.83 17.71
C ASP A 93 -2.43 -7.35 17.60
N ALA A 94 -1.74 -7.73 16.52
CA ALA A 94 -0.39 -7.29 16.26
C ALA A 94 -0.28 -5.76 16.07
N ALA A 95 -1.29 -5.14 15.43
CA ALA A 95 -1.31 -3.71 15.21
C ALA A 95 -1.47 -2.91 16.51
N LEU A 96 -2.20 -3.45 17.48
CA LEU A 96 -2.39 -2.82 18.80
C LEU A 96 -1.08 -2.74 19.59
N ASP A 97 -0.13 -3.64 19.34
CA ASP A 97 1.18 -3.68 19.99
C ASP A 97 2.22 -2.77 19.28
N GLN A 98 1.89 -2.19 18.16
CA GLN A 98 2.78 -1.26 17.46
C GLN A 98 2.74 0.14 18.09
N THR A 99 3.86 0.83 18.01
CA THR A 99 4.04 2.16 18.62
C THR A 99 3.70 3.32 17.71
N GLY A 100 3.17 3.06 16.51
CA GLY A 100 2.75 4.09 15.57
C GLY A 100 1.60 4.93 16.12
N ALA A 101 1.49 6.17 15.65
CA ALA A 101 0.48 7.12 16.11
C ALA A 101 -0.94 6.77 15.64
N ASP A 102 -1.07 6.13 14.49
CA ASP A 102 -2.34 5.78 13.86
C ASP A 102 -2.51 4.26 13.82
N ILE A 103 -3.60 3.76 14.44
CA ILE A 103 -3.85 2.31 14.53
C ILE A 103 -4.12 1.70 13.16
N GLU A 104 -4.82 2.41 12.28
CA GLU A 104 -5.09 1.94 10.92
C GLU A 104 -3.78 1.77 10.13
N ASP A 105 -2.87 2.74 10.22
CA ASP A 105 -1.54 2.65 9.62
C ASP A 105 -0.73 1.49 10.22
N ASN A 106 -0.89 1.24 11.52
CA ASN A 106 -0.27 0.08 12.18
C ASN A 106 -0.77 -1.23 11.59
N VAL A 107 -2.07 -1.34 11.29
CA VAL A 107 -2.63 -2.52 10.62
C VAL A 107 -2.00 -2.72 9.24
N GLN A 108 -1.94 -1.67 8.44
CA GLN A 108 -1.34 -1.73 7.10
C GLN A 108 0.14 -2.12 7.19
N PHE A 109 0.88 -1.58 8.15
CA PHE A 109 2.27 -1.94 8.38
C PHE A 109 2.45 -3.42 8.73
N VAL A 110 1.60 -3.96 9.61
CA VAL A 110 1.62 -5.38 9.99
C VAL A 110 1.38 -6.25 8.75
N LEU A 111 0.44 -5.89 7.89
CA LEU A 111 0.16 -6.61 6.66
C LEU A 111 1.32 -6.55 5.66
N ALA A 112 1.92 -5.39 5.49
CA ALA A 112 3.10 -5.22 4.65
C ALA A 112 4.26 -6.10 5.14
N ARG A 113 4.51 -6.11 6.44
CA ARG A 113 5.55 -6.90 7.09
C ARG A 113 5.30 -8.41 6.95
N LYS A 114 4.06 -8.85 7.05
CA LYS A 114 3.64 -10.23 6.86
C LYS A 114 4.04 -10.77 5.48
N GLN A 115 4.03 -9.92 4.46
CA GLN A 115 4.48 -10.24 3.10
C GLN A 115 5.92 -9.81 2.85
N LYS A 116 6.67 -9.46 3.90
CA LYS A 116 8.07 -9.06 3.81
C LYS A 116 8.31 -7.86 2.88
N CYS A 117 7.34 -6.96 2.76
CA CYS A 117 7.48 -5.76 1.94
C CYS A 117 8.56 -4.84 2.51
N ARG A 118 9.63 -4.66 1.75
CA ARG A 118 10.70 -3.73 2.09
C ARG A 118 10.24 -2.29 1.96
N VAL A 119 9.37 -2.02 1.00
CA VAL A 119 8.94 -0.68 0.64
C VAL A 119 7.45 -0.52 0.93
N ILE A 120 7.08 0.60 1.55
CA ILE A 120 5.69 1.03 1.74
C ILE A 120 5.54 2.39 1.07
N ILE A 121 4.61 2.50 0.12
CA ILE A 121 4.26 3.75 -0.54
C ILE A 121 3.05 4.35 0.18
N THR A 122 3.20 5.56 0.72
CA THR A 122 2.13 6.22 1.47
C THR A 122 2.25 7.74 1.42
N ASN A 123 1.11 8.43 1.48
CA ASN A 123 1.06 9.87 1.71
C ASN A 123 1.23 10.23 3.20
N ASN A 124 1.06 9.27 4.11
CA ASN A 124 1.17 9.46 5.56
C ASN A 124 2.59 9.18 6.07
N TYR A 125 3.57 9.78 5.44
CA TYR A 125 4.98 9.54 5.76
C TYR A 125 5.30 9.70 7.25
N LYS A 126 4.73 10.72 7.90
CA LYS A 126 5.00 11.03 9.31
C LYS A 126 4.61 9.89 10.25
N ASP A 127 3.47 9.25 10.00
CA ASP A 127 2.97 8.17 10.84
C ASP A 127 3.75 6.88 10.62
N TYR A 128 4.01 6.53 9.37
CA TYR A 128 4.74 5.30 9.02
C TYR A 128 6.22 5.34 9.39
N ARG A 129 6.86 6.50 9.38
CA ARG A 129 8.29 6.61 9.72
C ARG A 129 8.62 6.17 11.14
N LEU A 130 7.61 6.12 12.02
CA LEU A 130 7.75 5.63 13.38
C LEU A 130 7.79 4.10 13.45
N LEU A 131 7.45 3.42 12.37
CA LEU A 131 7.38 1.97 12.24
C LEU A 131 8.69 1.48 11.63
N LEU A 132 9.50 0.82 12.43
CA LEU A 132 10.86 0.42 12.05
C LEU A 132 10.88 -0.79 11.12
N GLY A 133 11.83 -0.78 10.20
CA GLY A 133 12.18 -1.94 9.38
C GLY A 133 11.79 -1.85 7.91
N ALA A 134 10.83 -1.01 7.53
CA ALA A 134 10.48 -0.77 6.13
C ALA A 134 11.03 0.58 5.65
N GLN A 135 11.23 0.68 4.35
CA GLN A 135 11.53 1.94 3.69
C GLN A 135 10.23 2.61 3.29
N ILE A 136 9.96 3.78 3.85
CA ILE A 136 8.74 4.54 3.59
C ILE A 136 9.00 5.55 2.48
N ILE A 137 8.21 5.48 1.41
CA ILE A 137 8.38 6.31 0.22
C ILE A 137 7.08 7.05 -0.07
N LYS A 138 7.17 8.36 -0.27
CA LYS A 138 6.04 9.16 -0.76
C LYS A 138 5.80 8.86 -2.25
N PRO A 139 4.56 8.95 -2.74
CA PRO A 139 4.28 8.76 -4.18
C PRO A 139 5.16 9.60 -5.10
N SER A 140 5.42 10.86 -4.73
CA SER A 140 6.27 11.76 -5.50
C SER A 140 7.74 11.32 -5.59
N LYS A 141 8.16 10.36 -4.76
CA LYS A 141 9.53 9.82 -4.71
C LYS A 141 9.62 8.39 -5.22
N VAL A 142 8.58 7.88 -5.85
CA VAL A 142 8.51 6.48 -6.31
C VAL A 142 9.65 6.13 -7.28
N ARG A 143 10.13 7.08 -8.06
CA ARG A 143 11.22 6.85 -9.03
C ARG A 143 12.57 6.55 -8.38
N THR A 144 12.69 6.68 -7.07
CA THR A 144 13.87 6.20 -6.32
C THR A 144 13.93 4.67 -6.27
N ILE A 145 12.82 3.99 -6.55
CA ILE A 145 12.78 2.53 -6.71
C ILE A 145 13.38 2.22 -8.08
N ALA A 146 14.46 1.46 -8.10
CA ALA A 146 15.14 1.10 -9.35
C ALA A 146 14.27 0.18 -10.23
N ARG A 147 14.31 0.42 -11.51
CA ARG A 147 13.72 -0.45 -12.52
C ARG A 147 14.48 -1.76 -12.64
#